data_05cf8e9506020e83e9c9a693fa4c15fb
#
_entry.id   05cf8e9506020e83e9c9a693fa4c15fb
#
_cell.length_a   1.000
_cell.length_b   1.000
_cell.length_c   1.000
_cell.angle_alpha   90.00
_cell.angle_beta   90.00
_cell.angle_gamma   90.00
#
_symmetry.space_group_name_H-M   'P 1'
#
loop_
_entity.id
_entity.type
_entity.pdbx_description
1 polymer ?
#
loop_
_entity_poly.entity_id
_entity_poly.type
_entity_poly.pdbx_seq_one_letter_code
_entity_poly.pdbx_strand_id
1 'polypeptide(L)'
;SVNIVDNKALKPILEIYSQMVKDGTLVEVTDWDQYIASINNGTTAGVINGCWIMASITANEDQSGKWAITNMPKLDGVDGATNYSNNGGSSWAISSNCKKTDLAIDFMKSTFAGSTALYDDIIAKGALATWAPAGDSEAYAQPVAFFSDDPVYAKIVDFATKTPSNITGAFYYDARDAVGTALSNIIQTG
;
A
#
# COMPACT_ATOMS: atom_id res chain seq x y z
N SER A 1 21.88 -10.83 -5.00
CA SER A 1 22.42 -9.74 -4.17
C SER A 1 21.79 -8.43 -4.61
N VAL A 2 21.30 -7.65 -3.67
CA VAL A 2 20.82 -6.29 -3.94
C VAL A 2 22.05 -5.39 -4.03
N ASN A 3 22.29 -4.78 -5.19
CA ASN A 3 23.33 -3.78 -5.32
C ASN A 3 22.71 -2.39 -5.10
N ILE A 4 23.00 -1.78 -3.98
CA ILE A 4 22.50 -0.45 -3.61
C ILE A 4 23.37 0.65 -4.26
N VAL A 5 24.68 0.43 -4.34
CA VAL A 5 25.64 1.47 -4.76
C VAL A 5 25.49 1.85 -6.23
N ASP A 6 25.26 0.87 -7.10
CA ASP A 6 25.12 1.08 -8.56
C ASP A 6 23.66 1.00 -9.02
N ASN A 7 22.71 1.11 -8.11
CA ASN A 7 21.29 1.03 -8.44
C ASN A 7 20.83 2.31 -9.16
N LYS A 8 20.51 2.17 -10.44
CA LYS A 8 20.09 3.29 -11.30
C LYS A 8 18.77 3.95 -10.91
N ALA A 9 17.94 3.26 -10.13
CA ALA A 9 16.67 3.80 -9.68
C ALA A 9 16.80 4.52 -8.32
N LEU A 10 17.68 4.05 -7.43
CA LEU A 10 17.76 4.56 -6.07
C LEU A 10 18.23 6.03 -6.03
N LYS A 11 19.29 6.37 -6.76
CA LYS A 11 19.81 7.74 -6.76
C LYS A 11 18.77 8.77 -7.22
N PRO A 12 18.09 8.61 -8.37
CA PRO A 12 17.03 9.53 -8.77
C PRO A 12 15.89 9.65 -7.75
N ILE A 13 15.50 8.55 -7.09
CA ILE A 13 14.47 8.60 -6.07
C ILE A 13 14.92 9.44 -4.87
N LEU A 14 16.15 9.26 -4.41
CA LEU A 14 16.72 10.04 -3.31
C LEU A 14 16.80 11.54 -3.65
N GLU A 15 17.21 11.87 -4.86
CA GLU A 15 17.27 13.25 -5.36
C GLU A 15 15.89 13.89 -5.43
N ILE A 16 14.88 13.20 -5.98
CA ILE A 16 13.49 13.66 -6.03
C ILE A 16 12.96 13.87 -4.60
N TYR A 17 13.14 12.90 -3.73
CA TYR A 17 12.69 12.99 -2.34
C TYR A 17 13.31 14.18 -1.61
N SER A 18 14.63 14.33 -1.72
CA SER A 18 15.37 15.45 -1.12
C SER A 18 14.88 16.80 -1.66
N GLN A 19 14.61 16.89 -2.97
CA GLN A 19 14.07 18.11 -3.56
C GLN A 19 12.67 18.43 -3.04
N MET A 20 11.79 17.43 -2.97
CA MET A 20 10.41 17.59 -2.46
C MET A 20 10.39 18.06 -0.99
N VAL A 21 11.35 17.60 -0.18
CA VAL A 21 11.50 18.09 1.20
C VAL A 21 11.96 19.56 1.21
N LYS A 22 12.95 19.91 0.40
CA LYS A 22 13.47 21.30 0.29
C LYS A 22 12.39 22.28 -0.17
N ASP A 23 11.52 21.84 -1.08
CA ASP A 23 10.43 22.63 -1.62
C ASP A 23 9.21 22.71 -0.69
N GLY A 24 9.25 22.01 0.45
CA GLY A 24 8.11 21.89 1.38
C GLY A 24 6.93 21.09 0.84
N THR A 25 7.14 20.31 -0.21
CA THR A 25 6.11 19.41 -0.78
C THR A 25 5.89 18.18 0.09
N LEU A 26 6.95 17.70 0.74
CA LEU A 26 6.89 16.63 1.73
C LEU A 26 7.08 17.21 3.12
N VAL A 27 6.21 16.79 4.04
CA VAL A 27 6.29 17.15 5.46
C VAL A 27 6.62 15.89 6.24
N GLU A 28 7.66 15.95 7.05
CA GLU A 28 8.02 14.85 7.94
C GLU A 28 7.04 14.79 9.11
N VAL A 29 6.61 13.59 9.46
CA VAL A 29 5.82 13.28 10.63
C VAL A 29 6.55 12.23 11.47
N THR A 30 6.44 12.30 12.79
CA THR A 30 7.26 11.49 13.70
C THR A 30 6.62 10.16 14.08
N ASP A 31 5.30 10.05 13.91
CA ASP A 31 4.55 8.85 14.30
C ASP A 31 3.30 8.65 13.45
N TRP A 32 2.65 7.51 13.69
CA TRP A 32 1.44 7.12 12.97
C TRP A 32 0.26 8.07 13.22
N ASP A 33 0.09 8.54 14.44
CA ASP A 33 -1.05 9.41 14.80
C ASP A 33 -0.93 10.77 14.11
N GLN A 34 0.27 11.34 14.06
CA GLN A 34 0.54 12.56 13.30
C GLN A 34 0.33 12.37 11.81
N TYR A 35 0.73 11.20 11.27
CA TYR A 35 0.50 10.88 9.87
C TYR A 35 -0.98 10.88 9.51
N ILE A 36 -1.80 10.15 10.27
CA ILE A 36 -3.24 10.11 10.07
C ILE A 36 -3.90 11.46 10.31
N ALA A 37 -3.48 12.20 11.34
CA ALA A 37 -3.98 13.53 11.61
C ALA A 37 -3.70 14.50 10.44
N SER A 38 -2.52 14.43 9.82
CA SER A 38 -2.16 15.29 8.68
C SER A 38 -3.07 15.08 7.46
N ILE A 39 -3.52 13.85 7.26
CA ILE A 39 -4.48 13.47 6.21
C ILE A 39 -5.86 14.01 6.56
N ASN A 40 -6.34 13.71 7.77
CA ASN A 40 -7.71 13.99 8.18
C ASN A 40 -7.99 15.48 8.44
N ASN A 41 -6.97 16.28 8.77
CA ASN A 41 -7.11 17.73 8.91
C ASN A 41 -6.88 18.50 7.60
N GLY A 42 -6.54 17.79 6.49
CA GLY A 42 -6.33 18.41 5.18
C GLY A 42 -4.97 19.06 4.98
N THR A 43 -4.02 18.88 5.88
CA THR A 43 -2.63 19.36 5.71
C THR A 43 -1.93 18.59 4.59
N THR A 44 -2.22 17.29 4.46
CA THR A 44 -1.69 16.42 3.41
C THR A 44 -2.74 16.21 2.32
N ALA A 45 -2.43 16.64 1.10
CA ALA A 45 -3.32 16.53 -0.07
C ALA A 45 -3.10 15.25 -0.90
N GLY A 46 -2.04 14.50 -0.65
CA GLY A 46 -1.72 13.27 -1.38
C GLY A 46 -0.95 12.28 -0.51
N VAL A 47 -1.25 11.01 -0.70
CA VAL A 47 -0.68 9.90 0.06
C VAL A 47 -0.19 8.82 -0.89
N ILE A 48 1.08 8.44 -0.77
CA ILE A 48 1.65 7.28 -1.45
C ILE A 48 1.68 6.13 -0.45
N ASN A 49 0.73 5.20 -0.58
CA ASN A 49 0.61 4.10 0.38
C ASN A 49 -0.12 2.87 -0.22
N GLY A 50 -0.22 1.79 0.53
CA GLY A 50 -1.06 0.65 0.18
C GLY A 50 -2.55 0.97 0.34
N CYS A 51 -3.40 0.18 -0.30
CA CYS A 51 -4.86 0.38 -0.27
C CYS A 51 -5.48 0.35 1.14
N TRP A 52 -4.82 -0.27 2.09
CA TRP A 52 -5.25 -0.34 3.49
C TRP A 52 -5.36 1.03 4.18
N ILE A 53 -4.69 2.08 3.66
CA ILE A 53 -4.81 3.45 4.20
C ILE A 53 -6.19 4.06 3.95
N MET A 54 -6.97 3.52 3.01
CA MET A 54 -8.29 4.03 2.67
C MET A 54 -9.21 4.11 3.90
N ALA A 55 -9.17 3.12 4.78
CA ALA A 55 -9.98 3.12 6.01
C ALA A 55 -9.67 4.32 6.92
N SER A 56 -8.41 4.76 6.98
CA SER A 56 -8.00 5.94 7.74
C SER A 56 -8.38 7.25 7.04
N ILE A 57 -8.35 7.29 5.72
CA ILE A 57 -8.77 8.46 4.93
C ILE A 57 -10.29 8.66 5.05
N THR A 58 -11.07 7.59 4.89
CA THR A 58 -12.54 7.64 4.95
C THR A 58 -13.11 7.87 6.34
N ALA A 59 -12.27 7.81 7.40
CA ALA A 59 -12.69 8.11 8.76
C ALA A 59 -13.12 9.58 8.96
N ASN A 60 -12.65 10.50 8.13
CA ASN A 60 -13.12 11.88 8.12
C ASN A 60 -14.14 12.11 7.00
N GLU A 61 -15.42 12.02 7.33
CA GLU A 61 -16.54 12.15 6.39
C GLU A 61 -16.60 13.55 5.71
N ASP A 62 -16.07 14.60 6.33
CA ASP A 62 -16.03 15.95 5.76
C ASP A 62 -15.14 16.03 4.52
N GLN A 63 -14.34 15.02 4.25
CA GLN A 63 -13.50 14.91 3.07
C GLN A 63 -14.14 14.06 1.96
N SER A 64 -15.35 13.60 2.11
CA SER A 64 -16.08 12.87 1.08
C SER A 64 -16.15 13.67 -0.23
N GLY A 65 -15.87 13.00 -1.34
CA GLY A 65 -15.82 13.62 -2.67
C GLY A 65 -14.54 14.44 -2.96
N LYS A 66 -13.59 14.52 -2.03
CA LYS A 66 -12.35 15.29 -2.21
C LYS A 66 -11.12 14.41 -2.53
N TRP A 67 -11.26 13.10 -2.49
CA TRP A 67 -10.19 12.15 -2.73
C TRP A 67 -10.41 11.34 -3.99
N ALA A 68 -9.33 11.02 -4.67
CA ALA A 68 -9.30 10.11 -5.81
C ALA A 68 -8.14 9.12 -5.66
N ILE A 69 -8.29 7.93 -6.24
CA ILE A 69 -7.25 6.91 -6.27
C ILE A 69 -6.67 6.82 -7.67
N THR A 70 -5.35 6.86 -7.75
CA THR A 70 -4.60 6.64 -8.98
C THR A 70 -3.40 5.73 -8.72
N ASN A 71 -2.75 5.28 -9.79
CA ASN A 71 -1.53 4.51 -9.69
C ASN A 71 -0.31 5.39 -9.34
N MET A 72 0.80 4.73 -9.01
CA MET A 72 2.05 5.38 -8.62
C MET A 72 2.67 6.20 -9.76
N PRO A 73 3.39 7.29 -9.45
CA PRO A 73 4.30 7.89 -10.40
C PRO A 73 5.36 6.90 -10.88
N LYS A 74 5.78 7.03 -12.12
CA LYS A 74 6.81 6.20 -12.74
C LYS A 74 8.10 7.00 -12.91
N LEU A 75 9.24 6.37 -12.65
CA LEU A 75 10.54 6.95 -12.99
C LEU A 75 10.77 6.89 -14.50
N ASP A 76 10.98 8.04 -15.13
CA ASP A 76 11.34 8.10 -16.53
C ASP A 76 12.82 7.71 -16.74
N GLY A 77 13.10 7.03 -17.86
CA GLY A 77 14.44 6.64 -18.24
C GLY A 77 15.04 5.48 -17.43
N VAL A 78 14.25 4.81 -16.59
CA VAL A 78 14.66 3.61 -15.85
C VAL A 78 13.98 2.38 -16.43
N ASP A 79 14.79 1.46 -16.95
CA ASP A 79 14.30 0.21 -17.52
C ASP A 79 13.55 -0.62 -16.46
N GLY A 80 12.37 -1.13 -16.83
CA GLY A 80 11.52 -1.90 -15.93
C GLY A 80 10.76 -1.08 -14.90
N ALA A 81 10.86 0.26 -14.91
CA ALA A 81 10.02 1.10 -14.07
C ALA A 81 8.56 0.97 -14.45
N THR A 82 7.69 0.92 -13.46
CA THR A 82 6.25 0.75 -13.62
C THR A 82 5.49 1.70 -12.70
N ASN A 83 4.22 1.95 -13.05
CA ASN A 83 3.29 2.73 -12.23
C ASN A 83 2.62 1.88 -11.14
N TYR A 84 2.97 0.60 -11.02
CA TYR A 84 2.31 -0.35 -10.15
C TYR A 84 3.29 -0.90 -9.11
N SER A 85 2.89 -0.84 -7.86
CA SER A 85 3.66 -1.32 -6.73
C SER A 85 2.73 -1.80 -5.62
N ASN A 86 3.29 -2.43 -4.61
CA ASN A 86 2.57 -2.75 -3.39
C ASN A 86 3.31 -2.17 -2.18
N ASN A 87 2.55 -1.89 -1.13
CA ASN A 87 3.09 -1.54 0.16
C ASN A 87 2.39 -2.34 1.25
N GLY A 88 3.10 -3.29 1.82
CA GLY A 88 2.56 -4.20 2.83
C GLY A 88 1.94 -5.45 2.22
N GLY A 89 0.87 -5.87 2.82
CA GLY A 89 0.25 -7.18 2.64
C GLY A 89 0.46 -8.02 3.89
N SER A 90 -0.46 -8.94 4.14
CA SER A 90 -0.42 -9.83 5.30
C SER A 90 -0.70 -11.25 4.86
N SER A 91 -0.18 -12.20 5.61
CA SER A 91 -0.43 -13.62 5.40
C SER A 91 -0.89 -14.28 6.68
N TRP A 92 -1.67 -15.32 6.50
CA TRP A 92 -2.08 -16.18 7.60
C TRP A 92 -1.12 -17.38 7.67
N ALA A 93 -0.78 -17.78 8.88
CA ALA A 93 0.07 -18.94 9.11
C ALA A 93 -0.52 -19.81 10.22
N ILE A 94 -0.35 -21.12 10.09
CA ILE A 94 -0.72 -22.07 11.12
C ILE A 94 0.56 -22.41 11.90
N SER A 95 0.53 -22.17 13.23
CA SER A 95 1.65 -22.48 14.11
C SER A 95 1.98 -23.97 14.08
N SER A 96 3.25 -24.31 14.13
CA SER A 96 3.72 -25.71 14.27
C SER A 96 3.20 -26.38 15.54
N ASN A 97 2.78 -25.62 16.55
CA ASN A 97 2.19 -26.13 17.79
C ASN A 97 0.68 -26.41 17.68
N CYS A 98 0.05 -26.12 16.54
CA CYS A 98 -1.38 -26.35 16.34
C CYS A 98 -1.68 -27.85 16.44
N LYS A 99 -2.64 -28.20 17.31
CA LYS A 99 -3.07 -29.59 17.51
C LYS A 99 -4.24 -30.01 16.61
N LYS A 100 -4.80 -29.05 15.84
CA LYS A 100 -5.94 -29.25 14.94
C LYS A 100 -5.65 -28.64 13.58
N THR A 101 -4.52 -29.03 13.01
CA THR A 101 -4.00 -28.44 11.77
C THR A 101 -4.99 -28.59 10.60
N ASP A 102 -5.62 -29.77 10.45
CA ASP A 102 -6.58 -30.00 9.38
C ASP A 102 -7.80 -29.09 9.48
N LEU A 103 -8.33 -28.92 10.70
CA LEU A 103 -9.44 -28.00 10.94
C LEU A 103 -9.06 -26.54 10.64
N ALA A 104 -7.85 -26.14 11.00
CA ALA A 104 -7.33 -24.80 10.70
C ALA A 104 -7.18 -24.59 9.19
N ILE A 105 -6.69 -25.59 8.47
CA ILE A 105 -6.58 -25.57 7.00
C ILE A 105 -7.98 -25.46 6.36
N ASP A 106 -8.92 -26.25 6.81
CA ASP A 106 -10.30 -26.25 6.28
C ASP A 106 -10.98 -24.91 6.54
N PHE A 107 -10.77 -24.31 7.72
CA PHE A 107 -11.24 -22.97 8.02
C PHE A 107 -10.64 -21.93 7.06
N MET A 108 -9.33 -21.96 6.84
CA MET A 108 -8.68 -21.00 5.93
C MET A 108 -9.13 -21.16 4.49
N LYS A 109 -9.33 -22.40 4.03
CA LYS A 109 -9.83 -22.71 2.68
C LYS A 109 -11.28 -22.29 2.49
N SER A 110 -12.13 -22.45 3.50
CA SER A 110 -13.54 -22.10 3.43
C SER A 110 -13.81 -20.62 3.62
N THR A 111 -12.84 -19.86 4.14
CA THR A 111 -12.93 -18.41 4.38
C THR A 111 -12.04 -17.62 3.42
N PHE A 112 -10.78 -17.45 3.76
CA PHE A 112 -9.83 -16.56 3.05
C PHE A 112 -9.48 -17.01 1.63
N ALA A 113 -9.62 -18.28 1.30
CA ALA A 113 -9.35 -18.81 -0.02
C ALA A 113 -10.57 -19.54 -0.64
N GLY A 114 -11.79 -19.17 -0.23
CA GLY A 114 -12.99 -19.86 -0.72
C GLY A 114 -14.30 -19.12 -0.54
N SER A 115 -14.32 -17.92 0.10
CA SER A 115 -15.56 -17.19 0.35
C SER A 115 -15.53 -15.78 -0.22
N THR A 116 -16.22 -15.55 -1.33
CA THR A 116 -16.47 -14.19 -1.85
C THR A 116 -17.31 -13.39 -0.87
N ALA A 117 -18.32 -14.01 -0.23
CA ALA A 117 -19.18 -13.34 0.75
C ALA A 117 -18.39 -12.75 1.94
N LEU A 118 -17.34 -13.44 2.41
CA LEU A 118 -16.46 -12.87 3.45
C LEU A 118 -15.83 -11.56 2.96
N TYR A 119 -15.32 -11.55 1.74
CA TYR A 119 -14.65 -10.36 1.21
C TYR A 119 -15.63 -9.25 0.86
N ASP A 120 -16.84 -9.55 0.42
CA ASP A 120 -17.90 -8.59 0.22
C ASP A 120 -18.25 -7.84 1.52
N ASP A 121 -18.26 -8.57 2.64
CA ASP A 121 -18.55 -7.99 3.97
C ASP A 121 -17.42 -7.10 4.50
N ILE A 122 -16.16 -7.45 4.21
CA ILE A 122 -15.00 -6.75 4.80
C ILE A 122 -14.35 -5.73 3.87
N ILE A 123 -14.75 -5.65 2.61
CA ILE A 123 -14.18 -4.73 1.63
C ILE A 123 -14.30 -3.27 2.08
N ALA A 124 -15.42 -2.86 2.64
CA ALA A 124 -15.66 -1.52 3.15
C ALA A 124 -14.75 -1.16 4.35
N LYS A 125 -14.08 -2.14 4.95
CA LYS A 125 -13.07 -1.97 6.01
C LYS A 125 -11.64 -1.87 5.46
N GLY A 126 -11.48 -1.80 4.13
CA GLY A 126 -10.17 -1.72 3.47
C GLY A 126 -9.43 -3.05 3.35
N ALA A 127 -10.09 -4.17 3.65
CA ALA A 127 -9.50 -5.50 3.53
C ALA A 127 -9.76 -6.08 2.14
N LEU A 128 -8.80 -5.89 1.23
CA LEU A 128 -8.89 -6.44 -0.11
C LEU A 128 -8.30 -7.85 -0.17
N ALA A 129 -8.98 -8.72 -0.93
CA ALA A 129 -8.55 -10.10 -1.12
C ALA A 129 -7.31 -10.20 -2.00
N THR A 130 -6.39 -11.08 -1.62
CA THR A 130 -5.37 -11.62 -2.54
C THR A 130 -5.84 -12.88 -3.27
N TRP A 131 -6.97 -13.43 -2.86
CA TRP A 131 -7.65 -14.53 -3.56
C TRP A 131 -8.41 -13.97 -4.76
N ALA A 132 -7.89 -14.23 -5.97
CA ALA A 132 -8.34 -13.58 -7.20
C ALA A 132 -9.85 -13.66 -7.47
N PRO A 133 -10.55 -14.80 -7.22
CA PRO A 133 -12.00 -14.87 -7.46
C PRO A 133 -12.84 -13.88 -6.66
N ALA A 134 -12.34 -13.36 -5.53
CA ALA A 134 -13.08 -12.33 -4.79
C ALA A 134 -13.13 -11.00 -5.55
N GLY A 135 -12.11 -10.70 -6.36
CA GLY A 135 -12.05 -9.47 -7.16
C GLY A 135 -13.09 -9.41 -8.29
N ASP A 136 -13.68 -10.55 -8.66
CA ASP A 136 -14.74 -10.65 -9.68
C ASP A 136 -16.14 -10.44 -9.10
N SER A 137 -16.26 -10.24 -7.79
CA SER A 137 -17.54 -9.99 -7.13
C SER A 137 -18.13 -8.63 -7.52
N GLU A 138 -19.45 -8.55 -7.60
CA GLU A 138 -20.19 -7.30 -7.85
C GLU A 138 -19.90 -6.23 -6.78
N ALA A 139 -19.57 -6.62 -5.55
CA ALA A 139 -19.22 -5.68 -4.49
C ALA A 139 -17.96 -4.85 -4.84
N TYR A 140 -17.02 -5.44 -5.56
CA TYR A 140 -15.80 -4.74 -5.99
C TYR A 140 -16.06 -3.73 -7.11
N ALA A 141 -17.10 -3.92 -7.91
CA ALA A 141 -17.49 -3.01 -9.00
C ALA A 141 -18.37 -1.83 -8.54
N GLN A 142 -18.80 -1.82 -7.29
CA GLN A 142 -19.69 -0.77 -6.78
C GLN A 142 -18.98 0.58 -6.70
N PRO A 143 -19.68 1.67 -7.02
CA PRO A 143 -19.18 3.02 -6.80
C PRO A 143 -19.03 3.30 -5.30
N VAL A 144 -17.98 4.04 -4.93
CA VAL A 144 -17.71 4.44 -3.55
C VAL A 144 -17.89 5.95 -3.42
N ALA A 145 -18.96 6.38 -2.77
CA ALA A 145 -19.37 7.77 -2.67
C ALA A 145 -18.27 8.68 -2.11
N PHE A 146 -17.48 8.19 -1.16
CA PHE A 146 -16.35 8.95 -0.61
C PHE A 146 -15.31 9.35 -1.65
N PHE A 147 -15.15 8.56 -2.70
CA PHE A 147 -14.22 8.80 -3.82
C PHE A 147 -14.96 9.29 -5.10
N SER A 148 -16.00 10.11 -4.94
CA SER A 148 -16.79 10.67 -6.05
C SER A 148 -17.42 9.59 -6.95
N ASP A 149 -17.96 8.56 -6.35
CA ASP A 149 -18.57 7.40 -7.02
C ASP A 149 -17.62 6.61 -7.95
N ASP A 150 -16.30 6.75 -7.77
CA ASP A 150 -15.31 5.93 -8.47
C ASP A 150 -15.35 4.48 -7.92
N PRO A 151 -15.37 3.43 -8.76
CA PRO A 151 -15.29 2.04 -8.34
C PRO A 151 -13.85 1.67 -7.93
N VAL A 152 -13.37 2.28 -6.84
CA VAL A 152 -11.96 2.23 -6.41
C VAL A 152 -11.46 0.83 -6.14
N TYR A 153 -12.32 -0.09 -5.67
CA TYR A 153 -11.90 -1.46 -5.38
C TYR A 153 -11.59 -2.24 -6.66
N ALA A 154 -12.43 -2.12 -7.70
CA ALA A 154 -12.14 -2.72 -9.01
C ALA A 154 -10.85 -2.12 -9.62
N LYS A 155 -10.65 -0.81 -9.47
CA LYS A 155 -9.43 -0.13 -9.91
C LYS A 155 -8.18 -0.69 -9.21
N ILE A 156 -8.24 -0.91 -7.89
CA ILE A 156 -7.12 -1.47 -7.12
C ILE A 156 -6.86 -2.92 -7.53
N VAL A 157 -7.88 -3.73 -7.78
CA VAL A 157 -7.72 -5.10 -8.30
C VAL A 157 -7.00 -5.07 -9.66
N ASP A 158 -7.40 -4.18 -10.57
CA ASP A 158 -6.71 -3.99 -11.85
C ASP A 158 -5.22 -3.62 -11.64
N PHE A 159 -4.91 -2.70 -10.74
CA PHE A 159 -3.53 -2.34 -10.40
C PHE A 159 -2.75 -3.53 -9.83
N ALA A 160 -3.37 -4.34 -8.99
CA ALA A 160 -2.75 -5.52 -8.41
C ALA A 160 -2.33 -6.54 -9.47
N THR A 161 -3.13 -6.72 -10.53
CA THR A 161 -2.79 -7.63 -11.65
C THR A 161 -1.57 -7.18 -12.45
N LYS A 162 -1.25 -5.88 -12.42
CA LYS A 162 -0.13 -5.26 -13.14
C LYS A 162 1.11 -5.05 -12.25
N THR A 163 0.97 -5.30 -10.95
CA THR A 163 2.07 -5.13 -9.99
C THR A 163 3.09 -6.25 -10.16
N PRO A 164 4.37 -5.92 -10.42
CA PRO A 164 5.39 -6.93 -10.56
C PRO A 164 5.65 -7.65 -9.24
N SER A 165 5.93 -8.95 -9.31
CA SER A 165 6.40 -9.68 -8.14
C SER A 165 7.79 -9.21 -7.72
N ASN A 166 8.02 -9.13 -6.42
CA ASN A 166 9.34 -8.88 -5.85
C ASN A 166 9.77 -10.06 -4.98
N ILE A 167 11.09 -10.21 -4.84
CA ILE A 167 11.68 -11.21 -3.97
C ILE A 167 12.29 -10.47 -2.78
N THR A 168 11.77 -10.73 -1.61
CA THR A 168 12.33 -10.20 -0.36
C THR A 168 13.22 -11.27 0.29
N GLY A 169 14.44 -10.88 0.66
CA GLY A 169 15.37 -11.74 1.41
C GLY A 169 15.21 -11.58 2.93
N ALA A 170 15.92 -12.39 3.68
CA ALA A 170 15.88 -12.37 5.15
C ALA A 170 16.29 -11.02 5.75
N PHE A 171 17.14 -10.25 5.06
CA PHE A 171 17.64 -8.95 5.49
C PHE A 171 16.92 -7.76 4.82
N TYR A 172 15.70 -7.98 4.33
CA TYR A 172 14.95 -6.91 3.65
C TYR A 172 14.70 -5.71 4.56
N TYR A 173 14.29 -5.95 5.80
CA TYR A 173 14.00 -4.88 6.76
C TYR A 173 15.26 -4.14 7.21
N ASP A 174 16.37 -4.86 7.41
CA ASP A 174 17.67 -4.24 7.74
C ASP A 174 18.13 -3.29 6.62
N ALA A 175 18.00 -3.72 5.37
CA ALA A 175 18.34 -2.88 4.21
C ALA A 175 17.41 -1.67 4.08
N ARG A 176 16.10 -1.83 4.30
CA ARG A 176 15.11 -0.75 4.31
C ARG A 176 15.44 0.28 5.37
N ASP A 177 15.73 -0.16 6.59
CA ASP A 177 15.99 0.73 7.72
C ASP A 177 17.32 1.49 7.54
N ALA A 178 18.33 0.85 6.94
CA ALA A 178 19.57 1.52 6.56
C ALA A 178 19.35 2.62 5.51
N VAL A 179 18.52 2.38 4.50
CA VAL A 179 18.14 3.39 3.50
C VAL A 179 17.34 4.52 4.15
N GLY A 180 16.38 4.18 5.04
CA GLY A 180 15.61 5.18 5.80
C GLY A 180 16.50 6.10 6.65
N THR A 181 17.50 5.54 7.34
CA THR A 181 18.47 6.31 8.11
C THR A 181 19.30 7.23 7.22
N ALA A 182 19.74 6.75 6.07
CA ALA A 182 20.49 7.58 5.11
C ALA A 182 19.63 8.73 4.58
N LEU A 183 18.36 8.49 4.28
CA LEU A 183 17.40 9.54 3.88
C LEU A 183 17.23 10.60 4.97
N SER A 184 16.98 10.21 6.21
CA SER A 184 16.86 11.15 7.33
C SER A 184 18.11 12.00 7.51
N ASN A 185 19.29 11.40 7.36
CA ASN A 185 20.55 12.16 7.43
C ASN A 185 20.67 13.19 6.28
N ILE A 186 20.31 12.82 5.06
CA ILE A 186 20.33 13.75 3.91
C ILE A 186 19.39 14.93 4.14
N ILE A 187 18.22 14.69 4.70
CA ILE A 187 17.22 15.73 5.00
C ILE A 187 17.74 16.71 6.06
N GLN A 188 18.41 16.19 7.11
CA GLN A 188 18.89 17.00 8.23
C GLN A 188 20.16 17.77 7.92
N THR A 189 21.01 17.27 7.04
CA THR A 189 22.34 17.86 6.75
C THR A 189 22.41 18.59 5.42
N GLY A 190 21.45 18.44 4.55
CA GLY A 190 21.42 19.03 3.21
C GLY A 190 22.11 18.15 2.21
#